data_89fa307d9cab66c201f346ad35ed8730
#
_entry.id   89fa307d9cab66c201f346ad35ed8730
#
_cell.length_a   1.000
_cell.length_b   1.000
_cell.length_c   1.000
_cell.angle_alpha   90.00
_cell.angle_beta   90.00
_cell.angle_gamma   90.00
#
_symmetry.space_group_name_H-M   'P 1'
#
loop_
_entity.id
_entity.type
_entity.pdbx_description
1 polymer ?
#
loop_
_entity_poly.entity_id
_entity_poly.type
_entity_poly.pdbx_seq_one_letter_code
_entity_poly.pdbx_strand_id
1 'polypeptide(L)'
;AQYAGEFGPDALAIRHALQFPPEVVRRETTSGRWNDETVTAYLRRWAREAPDAIAAEAPGYPPLMFAQALDKSERFAAALAVRGIRRGDVVMVQLPSGPDFLIAYYAAARLGAVLSTLHMPYGPVEAEPLLRHARARAVICGPATEKLDLPAMYKALQAGLPKLDHVISVGPARHGVLSFADLVASGDCAALSGEPRADDPVLMCYTSGTSAAPKAVPHSTQSMLANPRACAPIYKLAPGDRVLSAPPFSHAFGIYIANLTLMSGATLICVPAFTPPSLAELLEQSRPTHAFLAPAHVAAMLHAGLLEGRDLSGLRLMIISGSYTAPGLKAAIEVELPNGKAIELWGMTETFAVLMGDPDEPAELRHGFIGRATPGSETRIADSEGRVLPAGEEGELEVRGCSVFAGYFDNEAANAGTFTADGWLRTGDLAVMNARGHVRMTGRLKDIINRGGVKFNPFDVEALIDRHPAVLQCAIVPMPDRVLGERACCFATVRPGKSLTLADVTGWLAQHQVAKLKWPERLETIDAMPLTPTRKIIKGELMKLLTARSS
;
A
#
# COMPACT_ATOMS: atom_id res chain seq x y z
N ALA A 1 -14.33 9.01 -28.65
CA ALA A 1 -14.14 10.02 -29.70
C ALA A 1 -13.73 11.40 -29.16
N GLN A 2 -14.08 11.72 -27.91
CA GLN A 2 -13.87 13.06 -27.32
C GLN A 2 -12.39 13.43 -27.05
N TYR A 3 -11.48 12.46 -27.10
CA TYR A 3 -10.06 12.62 -26.73
C TYR A 3 -9.07 12.15 -27.81
N ALA A 4 -9.57 11.80 -29.00
CA ALA A 4 -8.72 11.38 -30.11
C ALA A 4 -7.86 12.58 -30.57
N GLY A 5 -6.58 12.56 -30.26
CA GLY A 5 -5.60 13.61 -30.58
C GLY A 5 -4.91 14.25 -29.38
N GLU A 6 -5.49 14.17 -28.16
CA GLU A 6 -4.85 14.68 -26.95
C GLU A 6 -3.88 13.66 -26.32
N PHE A 7 -4.12 12.37 -26.57
CA PHE A 7 -3.34 11.26 -26.01
C PHE A 7 -2.71 10.42 -27.11
N GLY A 8 -1.52 9.94 -26.88
CA GLY A 8 -0.93 8.86 -27.68
C GLY A 8 -1.68 7.54 -27.49
N PRO A 9 -1.50 6.53 -28.38
CA PRO A 9 -2.21 5.27 -28.32
C PRO A 9 -2.00 4.49 -27.00
N ASP A 10 -0.81 4.58 -26.42
CA ASP A 10 -0.49 3.90 -25.14
C ASP A 10 -1.24 4.54 -23.96
N ALA A 11 -1.35 5.86 -23.97
CA ALA A 11 -2.10 6.62 -22.99
C ALA A 11 -3.62 6.37 -23.06
N LEU A 12 -4.16 6.19 -24.27
CA LEU A 12 -5.55 5.82 -24.49
C LEU A 12 -5.88 4.44 -23.90
N ALA A 13 -4.95 3.49 -23.97
CA ALA A 13 -5.16 2.16 -23.42
C ALA A 13 -5.36 2.20 -21.89
N ILE A 14 -4.55 3.00 -21.16
CA ILE A 14 -4.71 3.17 -19.70
C ILE A 14 -6.04 3.87 -19.40
N ARG A 15 -6.42 4.88 -20.20
CA ARG A 15 -7.69 5.57 -20.03
C ARG A 15 -8.89 4.65 -20.28
N HIS A 16 -8.78 3.69 -21.20
CA HIS A 16 -9.81 2.67 -21.40
C HIS A 16 -9.95 1.76 -20.18
N ALA A 17 -8.87 1.46 -19.48
CA ALA A 17 -8.92 0.68 -18.22
C ALA A 17 -9.59 1.46 -17.06
N LEU A 18 -9.82 2.78 -17.21
CA LEU A 18 -10.55 3.63 -16.26
C LEU A 18 -12.01 3.88 -16.66
N GLN A 19 -12.58 3.06 -17.53
CA GLN A 19 -13.99 3.18 -17.91
C GLN A 19 -14.88 2.59 -16.83
N PHE A 20 -15.40 3.46 -16.00
CA PHE A 20 -16.38 3.10 -14.98
C PHE A 20 -17.78 2.96 -15.61
N PRO A 21 -18.64 2.10 -15.05
CA PRO A 21 -20.04 2.06 -15.40
C PRO A 21 -20.70 3.45 -15.24
N PRO A 22 -21.58 3.87 -16.16
CA PRO A 22 -22.20 5.21 -16.12
C PRO A 22 -22.93 5.53 -14.81
N GLU A 23 -23.50 4.53 -14.15
CA GLU A 23 -24.15 4.66 -12.86
C GLU A 23 -23.15 5.01 -11.73
N VAL A 24 -21.93 4.46 -11.76
CA VAL A 24 -20.87 4.78 -10.81
C VAL A 24 -20.44 6.24 -11.01
N VAL A 25 -20.16 6.64 -12.26
CA VAL A 25 -19.78 8.02 -12.58
C VAL A 25 -20.85 9.00 -12.08
N ARG A 26 -22.12 8.74 -12.42
CA ARG A 26 -23.24 9.60 -11.99
C ARG A 26 -23.36 9.67 -10.47
N ARG A 27 -23.31 8.52 -9.77
CA ARG A 27 -23.40 8.47 -8.30
C ARG A 27 -22.30 9.28 -7.63
N GLU A 28 -21.06 9.08 -8.04
CA GLU A 28 -19.90 9.71 -7.39
C GLU A 28 -19.79 11.21 -7.74
N THR A 29 -20.16 11.60 -8.95
CA THR A 29 -20.21 13.02 -9.35
C THR A 29 -21.35 13.77 -8.65
N THR A 30 -22.56 13.20 -8.63
CA THR A 30 -23.72 13.83 -7.98
C THR A 30 -23.53 13.97 -6.48
N SER A 31 -22.84 13.03 -5.84
CA SER A 31 -22.51 13.11 -4.40
C SER A 31 -21.39 14.10 -4.09
N GLY A 32 -20.70 14.64 -5.09
CA GLY A 32 -19.53 15.50 -4.94
C GLY A 32 -18.25 14.78 -4.51
N ARG A 33 -18.27 13.45 -4.38
CA ARG A 33 -17.08 12.68 -4.06
C ARG A 33 -16.07 12.71 -5.20
N TRP A 34 -16.54 12.61 -6.44
CA TRP A 34 -15.74 12.94 -7.62
C TRP A 34 -15.99 14.38 -8.01
N ASN A 35 -14.94 15.17 -7.97
CA ASN A 35 -14.94 16.58 -8.33
C ASN A 35 -13.71 16.91 -9.18
N ASP A 36 -13.53 18.18 -9.55
CA ASP A 36 -12.47 18.62 -10.44
C ASP A 36 -11.15 18.97 -9.72
N GLU A 37 -11.05 18.76 -8.41
CA GLU A 37 -9.82 19.04 -7.66
C GLU A 37 -8.72 18.01 -8.00
N THR A 38 -7.54 18.50 -8.28
CA THR A 38 -6.35 17.70 -8.63
C THR A 38 -5.29 17.80 -7.54
N VAL A 39 -4.31 16.90 -7.58
CA VAL A 39 -3.11 16.97 -6.73
C VAL A 39 -2.42 18.33 -6.86
N THR A 40 -2.29 18.81 -8.11
CA THR A 40 -1.71 20.13 -8.41
C THR A 40 -2.52 21.27 -7.80
N ALA A 41 -3.85 21.19 -7.80
CA ALA A 41 -4.70 22.21 -7.21
C ALA A 41 -4.48 22.31 -5.68
N TYR A 42 -4.38 21.18 -4.97
CA TYR A 42 -4.07 21.16 -3.55
C TYR A 42 -2.66 21.72 -3.26
N LEU A 43 -1.66 21.34 -4.03
CA LEU A 43 -0.30 21.84 -3.86
C LEU A 43 -0.23 23.36 -4.07
N ARG A 44 -0.88 23.88 -5.13
CA ARG A 44 -0.97 25.34 -5.40
C ARG A 44 -1.73 26.08 -4.30
N ARG A 45 -2.78 25.47 -3.74
CA ARG A 45 -3.50 26.06 -2.61
C ARG A 45 -2.56 26.33 -1.45
N TRP A 46 -1.83 25.31 -0.98
CA TRP A 46 -0.96 25.45 0.17
C TRP A 46 0.30 26.28 -0.12
N ALA A 47 0.84 26.21 -1.34
CA ALA A 47 1.92 27.10 -1.76
C ALA A 47 1.51 28.59 -1.72
N ARG A 48 0.23 28.91 -1.89
CA ARG A 48 -0.31 30.26 -1.78
C ARG A 48 -0.69 30.62 -0.33
N GLU A 49 -1.35 29.72 0.39
CA GLU A 49 -1.93 30.00 1.72
C GLU A 49 -0.91 29.87 2.86
N ALA A 50 0.07 28.97 2.70
CA ALA A 50 1.12 28.69 3.67
C ALA A 50 2.46 28.38 3.00
N PRO A 51 3.04 29.31 2.21
CA PRO A 51 4.21 29.05 1.37
C PRO A 51 5.43 28.51 2.14
N ASP A 52 5.65 29.01 3.36
CA ASP A 52 6.80 28.68 4.21
C ASP A 52 6.51 27.52 5.19
N ALA A 53 5.29 26.97 5.18
CA ALA A 53 5.00 25.76 5.96
C ALA A 53 5.67 24.55 5.34
N ILE A 54 6.10 23.62 6.19
CA ILE A 54 6.77 22.39 5.76
C ILE A 54 5.74 21.44 5.15
N ALA A 55 5.87 21.16 3.86
CA ALA A 55 5.08 20.16 3.15
C ALA A 55 5.57 18.75 3.48
N ALA A 56 6.90 18.56 3.52
CA ALA A 56 7.50 17.27 3.81
C ALA A 56 8.88 17.42 4.47
N GLU A 57 9.21 16.45 5.31
CA GLU A 57 10.55 16.28 5.88
C GLU A 57 10.95 14.81 5.91
N ALA A 58 12.23 14.54 5.89
CA ALA A 58 12.79 13.19 6.01
C ALA A 58 14.19 13.24 6.62
N PRO A 59 14.62 12.20 7.36
CA PRO A 59 16.00 12.09 7.82
C PRO A 59 16.97 12.20 6.63
N GLY A 60 17.98 13.06 6.78
CA GLY A 60 19.00 13.28 5.75
C GLY A 60 18.61 14.22 4.61
N TYR A 61 17.42 14.79 4.63
CA TYR A 61 16.95 15.78 3.66
C TYR A 61 16.65 17.12 4.32
N PRO A 62 16.88 18.23 3.62
CA PRO A 62 16.38 19.52 4.10
C PRO A 62 14.84 19.51 4.05
N PRO A 63 14.17 20.21 4.98
CA PRO A 63 12.72 20.37 4.93
C PRO A 63 12.27 20.96 3.60
N LEU A 64 11.19 20.43 3.03
CA LEU A 64 10.58 20.88 1.78
C LEU A 64 9.35 21.73 2.11
N MET A 65 9.40 23.04 1.87
CA MET A 65 8.26 23.94 2.05
C MET A 65 7.26 23.81 0.89
N PHE A 66 5.99 24.17 1.11
CA PHE A 66 4.96 24.10 0.07
C PHE A 66 5.32 24.92 -1.17
N ALA A 67 5.85 26.13 -1.01
CA ALA A 67 6.30 26.94 -2.15
C ALA A 67 7.43 26.27 -2.94
N GLN A 68 8.37 25.65 -2.24
CA GLN A 68 9.48 24.92 -2.87
C GLN A 68 9.00 23.63 -3.54
N ALA A 69 8.04 22.91 -2.94
CA ALA A 69 7.46 21.73 -3.52
C ALA A 69 6.76 22.05 -4.84
N LEU A 70 6.01 23.14 -4.90
CA LEU A 70 5.38 23.62 -6.13
C LEU A 70 6.42 24.03 -7.18
N ASP A 71 7.36 24.91 -6.84
CA ASP A 71 8.38 25.41 -7.81
C ASP A 71 9.19 24.25 -8.39
N LYS A 72 9.73 23.37 -7.54
CA LYS A 72 10.55 22.25 -7.98
C LYS A 72 9.77 21.25 -8.83
N SER A 73 8.51 20.95 -8.48
CA SER A 73 7.68 20.02 -9.24
C SER A 73 7.27 20.60 -10.60
N GLU A 74 6.92 21.87 -10.68
CA GLU A 74 6.59 22.53 -11.97
C GLU A 74 7.81 22.65 -12.86
N ARG A 75 8.99 22.99 -12.34
CA ARG A 75 10.25 22.98 -13.09
C ARG A 75 10.60 21.57 -13.60
N PHE A 76 10.49 20.56 -12.76
CA PHE A 76 10.73 19.19 -13.18
C PHE A 76 9.72 18.73 -14.24
N ALA A 77 8.45 19.06 -14.09
CA ALA A 77 7.41 18.80 -15.09
C ALA A 77 7.74 19.47 -16.43
N ALA A 78 8.17 20.74 -16.42
CA ALA A 78 8.60 21.46 -17.60
C ALA A 78 9.79 20.79 -18.31
N ALA A 79 10.79 20.35 -17.54
CA ALA A 79 11.94 19.63 -18.08
C ALA A 79 11.56 18.28 -18.72
N LEU A 80 10.57 17.58 -18.16
CA LEU A 80 10.00 16.36 -18.74
C LEU A 80 9.19 16.66 -20.01
N ALA A 81 8.39 17.73 -20.02
CA ALA A 81 7.59 18.14 -21.18
C ALA A 81 8.47 18.47 -22.40
N VAL A 82 9.56 19.23 -22.20
CA VAL A 82 10.54 19.53 -23.26
C VAL A 82 11.17 18.24 -23.82
N ARG A 83 11.25 17.18 -23.03
CA ARG A 83 11.76 15.85 -23.43
C ARG A 83 10.69 14.94 -24.02
N GLY A 84 9.52 15.47 -24.30
CA GLY A 84 8.45 14.75 -24.98
C GLY A 84 7.58 13.87 -24.09
N ILE A 85 7.70 13.98 -22.75
CA ILE A 85 6.74 13.35 -21.83
C ILE A 85 5.45 14.17 -21.88
N ARG A 86 4.35 13.49 -22.13
CA ARG A 86 3.04 14.09 -22.36
C ARG A 86 1.99 13.49 -21.43
N ARG A 87 0.82 14.10 -21.47
CA ARG A 87 -0.38 13.63 -20.78
C ARG A 87 -0.66 12.15 -21.10
N GLY A 88 -0.85 11.33 -20.06
CA GLY A 88 -1.11 9.91 -20.15
C GLY A 88 0.13 9.03 -20.36
N ASP A 89 1.33 9.62 -20.59
CA ASP A 89 2.57 8.83 -20.60
C ASP A 89 2.90 8.31 -19.21
N VAL A 90 3.46 7.11 -19.13
CA VAL A 90 3.85 6.51 -17.85
C VAL A 90 5.27 6.91 -17.47
N VAL A 91 5.40 7.46 -16.28
CA VAL A 91 6.67 7.73 -15.61
C VAL A 91 6.80 6.78 -14.43
N MET A 92 7.74 5.84 -14.50
CA MET A 92 8.00 4.92 -13.40
C MET A 92 9.00 5.50 -12.40
N VAL A 93 8.79 5.21 -11.12
CA VAL A 93 9.61 5.75 -10.05
C VAL A 93 10.07 4.63 -9.12
N GLN A 94 11.39 4.52 -8.94
CA GLN A 94 12.04 3.67 -7.94
C GLN A 94 12.90 4.54 -7.03
N LEU A 95 12.26 5.21 -6.09
CA LEU A 95 12.88 6.10 -5.11
C LEU A 95 12.45 5.71 -3.68
N PRO A 96 13.29 5.97 -2.69
CA PRO A 96 12.86 5.90 -1.29
C PRO A 96 11.78 6.94 -1.01
N SER A 97 11.00 6.71 0.06
CA SER A 97 9.99 7.67 0.51
C SER A 97 10.68 8.94 1.00
N GLY A 98 10.51 10.04 0.28
CA GLY A 98 11.19 11.30 0.60
C GLY A 98 10.78 12.45 -0.32
N PRO A 99 11.37 13.62 -0.13
CA PRO A 99 11.08 14.82 -0.91
C PRO A 99 11.23 14.64 -2.42
N ASP A 100 12.25 13.91 -2.88
CA ASP A 100 12.48 13.69 -4.31
C ASP A 100 11.37 12.85 -4.95
N PHE A 101 10.85 11.84 -4.23
CA PHE A 101 9.69 11.08 -4.67
C PHE A 101 8.45 11.98 -4.82
N LEU A 102 8.22 12.86 -3.85
CA LEU A 102 7.08 13.78 -3.88
C LEU A 102 7.20 14.78 -5.04
N ILE A 103 8.38 15.33 -5.31
CA ILE A 103 8.62 16.21 -6.45
C ILE A 103 8.33 15.46 -7.76
N ALA A 104 8.81 14.22 -7.91
CA ALA A 104 8.52 13.39 -9.07
C ALA A 104 7.02 13.10 -9.24
N TYR A 105 6.34 12.78 -8.13
CA TYR A 105 4.89 12.54 -8.11
C TYR A 105 4.09 13.79 -8.49
N TYR A 106 4.39 14.92 -7.89
CA TYR A 106 3.70 16.19 -8.19
C TYR A 106 3.96 16.66 -9.61
N ALA A 107 5.17 16.44 -10.14
CA ALA A 107 5.51 16.75 -11.52
C ALA A 107 4.74 15.88 -12.51
N ALA A 108 4.64 14.57 -12.28
CA ALA A 108 3.83 13.68 -13.09
C ALA A 108 2.35 14.11 -13.08
N ALA A 109 1.80 14.39 -11.89
CA ALA A 109 0.44 14.89 -11.74
C ALA A 109 0.21 16.23 -12.47
N ARG A 110 1.19 17.15 -12.43
CA ARG A 110 1.13 18.45 -13.14
C ARG A 110 1.06 18.28 -14.67
N LEU A 111 1.75 17.30 -15.21
CA LEU A 111 1.73 16.98 -16.64
C LEU A 111 0.49 16.19 -17.07
N GLY A 112 -0.30 15.66 -16.14
CA GLY A 112 -1.29 14.63 -16.44
C GLY A 112 -0.66 13.31 -16.87
N ALA A 113 0.62 13.08 -16.55
CA ALA A 113 1.30 11.80 -16.74
C ALA A 113 0.91 10.81 -15.64
N VAL A 114 1.05 9.52 -15.92
CA VAL A 114 0.73 8.44 -14.99
C VAL A 114 1.97 8.08 -14.18
N LEU A 115 1.94 8.33 -12.89
CA LEU A 115 2.96 7.80 -11.99
C LEU A 115 2.78 6.30 -11.85
N SER A 116 3.84 5.52 -12.07
CA SER A 116 3.86 4.09 -11.72
C SER A 116 5.05 3.83 -10.81
N THR A 117 4.88 2.92 -9.85
CA THR A 117 5.87 2.76 -8.78
C THR A 117 6.54 1.39 -8.81
N LEU A 118 7.82 1.38 -8.49
CA LEU A 118 8.63 0.19 -8.29
C LEU A 118 9.16 0.17 -6.87
N HIS A 119 9.15 -1.00 -6.24
CA HIS A 119 9.70 -1.14 -4.89
C HIS A 119 11.23 -1.08 -4.91
N MET A 120 11.81 -0.41 -3.90
CA MET A 120 13.27 -0.22 -3.80
C MET A 120 14.10 -1.52 -3.91
N PRO A 121 13.67 -2.69 -3.36
CA PRO A 121 14.43 -3.93 -3.49
C PRO A 121 14.41 -4.56 -4.89
N TYR A 122 13.58 -4.06 -5.82
CA TYR A 122 13.46 -4.67 -7.14
C TYR A 122 14.73 -4.49 -7.97
N GLY A 123 15.21 -5.63 -8.51
CA GLY A 123 16.28 -5.70 -9.48
C GLY A 123 15.74 -5.78 -10.92
N PRO A 124 16.62 -6.14 -11.88
CA PRO A 124 16.23 -6.16 -13.29
C PRO A 124 15.13 -7.21 -13.61
N VAL A 125 15.09 -8.31 -12.87
CA VAL A 125 14.13 -9.39 -13.09
C VAL A 125 12.70 -8.96 -12.79
N GLU A 126 12.51 -8.14 -11.75
CA GLU A 126 11.21 -7.59 -11.38
C GLU A 126 10.89 -6.32 -12.18
N ALA A 127 11.87 -5.45 -12.41
CA ALA A 127 11.64 -4.14 -12.99
C ALA A 127 11.34 -4.21 -14.50
N GLU A 128 12.06 -5.04 -15.27
CA GLU A 128 11.92 -5.09 -16.74
C GLU A 128 10.49 -5.46 -17.19
N PRO A 129 9.86 -6.54 -16.69
CA PRO A 129 8.50 -6.89 -17.09
C PRO A 129 7.49 -5.78 -16.78
N LEU A 130 7.65 -5.06 -15.66
CA LEU A 130 6.76 -3.98 -15.27
C LEU A 130 6.92 -2.73 -16.15
N LEU A 131 8.17 -2.35 -16.46
CA LEU A 131 8.47 -1.27 -17.41
C LEU A 131 7.88 -1.54 -18.79
N ARG A 132 8.02 -2.78 -19.26
CA ARG A 132 7.48 -3.24 -20.56
C ARG A 132 5.95 -3.22 -20.57
N HIS A 133 5.32 -3.80 -19.57
CA HIS A 133 3.86 -3.84 -19.44
C HIS A 133 3.27 -2.44 -19.33
N ALA A 134 3.87 -1.58 -18.50
CA ALA A 134 3.45 -0.18 -18.33
C ALA A 134 3.72 0.69 -19.56
N ARG A 135 4.53 0.22 -20.53
CA ARG A 135 4.99 1.01 -21.67
C ARG A 135 5.65 2.33 -21.21
N ALA A 136 6.47 2.22 -20.15
CA ALA A 136 7.05 3.38 -19.49
C ALA A 136 7.91 4.22 -20.45
N ARG A 137 7.69 5.54 -20.45
CA ARG A 137 8.46 6.51 -21.27
C ARG A 137 9.68 7.04 -20.51
N ALA A 138 9.58 7.12 -19.21
CA ALA A 138 10.69 7.51 -18.34
C ALA A 138 10.73 6.64 -17.08
N VAL A 139 11.93 6.46 -16.53
CA VAL A 139 12.14 5.92 -15.18
C VAL A 139 12.98 6.90 -14.37
N ILE A 140 12.54 7.20 -13.16
CA ILE A 140 13.24 8.01 -12.18
C ILE A 140 13.72 7.07 -11.09
N CYS A 141 15.02 6.99 -10.86
CA CYS A 141 15.60 6.04 -9.92
C CYS A 141 16.51 6.72 -8.90
N GLY A 142 16.70 6.02 -7.78
CA GLY A 142 17.68 6.39 -6.76
C GLY A 142 19.12 6.30 -7.26
N PRO A 143 20.07 6.80 -6.46
CA PRO A 143 21.49 6.70 -6.78
C PRO A 143 21.97 5.24 -6.72
N ALA A 144 23.17 4.99 -7.21
CA ALA A 144 23.86 3.73 -7.00
C ALA A 144 24.11 3.50 -5.50
N THR A 145 23.88 2.27 -5.07
CA THR A 145 24.17 1.79 -3.71
C THR A 145 25.22 0.67 -3.79
N GLU A 146 25.76 0.25 -2.64
CA GLU A 146 26.66 -0.90 -2.59
C GLU A 146 26.04 -2.21 -3.10
N LYS A 147 24.71 -2.33 -2.98
CA LYS A 147 23.98 -3.54 -3.36
C LYS A 147 23.47 -3.52 -4.80
N LEU A 148 23.14 -2.33 -5.33
CA LEU A 148 22.51 -2.19 -6.63
C LEU A 148 22.79 -0.82 -7.23
N ASP A 149 23.35 -0.80 -8.44
CA ASP A 149 23.52 0.40 -9.25
C ASP A 149 22.28 0.58 -10.14
N LEU A 150 21.26 1.26 -9.60
CA LEU A 150 20.00 1.50 -10.31
C LEU A 150 20.20 2.28 -11.63
N PRO A 151 20.99 3.37 -11.68
CA PRO A 151 21.25 4.08 -12.94
C PRO A 151 21.83 3.18 -14.04
N ALA A 152 22.85 2.37 -13.71
CA ALA A 152 23.47 1.45 -14.67
C ALA A 152 22.49 0.35 -15.09
N MET A 153 21.72 -0.21 -14.15
CA MET A 153 20.69 -1.21 -14.41
C MET A 153 19.67 -0.72 -15.42
N TYR A 154 19.06 0.44 -15.16
CA TYR A 154 18.05 0.98 -16.08
C TYR A 154 18.62 1.37 -17.43
N LYS A 155 19.86 1.87 -17.47
CA LYS A 155 20.53 2.17 -18.74
C LYS A 155 20.76 0.91 -19.57
N ALA A 156 21.10 -0.21 -18.94
CA ALA A 156 21.22 -1.51 -19.60
C ALA A 156 19.86 -2.04 -20.09
N LEU A 157 18.81 -1.94 -19.26
CA LEU A 157 17.46 -2.38 -19.63
C LEU A 157 16.87 -1.53 -20.77
N GLN A 158 17.23 -0.26 -20.89
CA GLN A 158 16.73 0.64 -21.92
C GLN A 158 16.92 0.09 -23.34
N ALA A 159 18.01 -0.62 -23.61
CA ALA A 159 18.28 -1.20 -24.93
C ALA A 159 17.19 -2.22 -25.36
N GLY A 160 16.58 -2.93 -24.41
CA GLY A 160 15.50 -3.88 -24.65
C GLY A 160 14.08 -3.34 -24.49
N LEU A 161 13.95 -2.05 -24.15
CA LEU A 161 12.67 -1.38 -23.85
C LEU A 161 12.44 -0.19 -24.80
N PRO A 162 11.89 -0.42 -26.00
CA PRO A 162 11.83 0.59 -27.06
C PRO A 162 10.96 1.81 -26.72
N LYS A 163 10.12 1.73 -25.69
CA LYS A 163 9.31 2.86 -25.21
C LYS A 163 10.01 3.69 -24.13
N LEU A 164 11.06 3.17 -23.51
CA LEU A 164 11.78 3.85 -22.45
C LEU A 164 12.77 4.87 -23.03
N ASP A 165 12.33 6.12 -23.15
CA ASP A 165 13.14 7.19 -23.74
C ASP A 165 14.17 7.75 -22.75
N HIS A 166 13.80 7.84 -21.47
CA HIS A 166 14.60 8.55 -20.47
C HIS A 166 14.85 7.72 -19.21
N VAL A 167 16.11 7.71 -18.79
CA VAL A 167 16.54 7.24 -17.47
C VAL A 167 17.05 8.45 -16.71
N ILE A 168 16.47 8.72 -15.54
CA ILE A 168 16.74 9.90 -14.70
C ILE A 168 17.17 9.40 -13.32
N SER A 169 18.29 9.89 -12.80
CA SER A 169 18.78 9.53 -11.47
C SER A 169 18.75 10.72 -10.52
N VAL A 170 18.35 10.48 -9.28
CA VAL A 170 18.47 11.46 -8.18
C VAL A 170 19.94 11.67 -7.77
N GLY A 171 20.80 10.68 -8.05
CA GLY A 171 22.25 10.82 -7.86
C GLY A 171 22.95 11.58 -9.00
N PRO A 172 24.29 11.66 -8.94
CA PRO A 172 25.08 12.29 -9.97
C PRO A 172 24.83 11.68 -11.35
N ALA A 173 24.82 12.50 -12.39
CA ALA A 173 24.72 12.03 -13.77
C ALA A 173 25.87 11.08 -14.09
N ARG A 174 25.56 9.85 -14.50
CA ARG A 174 26.52 8.81 -14.87
C ARG A 174 26.00 8.01 -16.04
N HIS A 175 26.87 7.46 -16.85
CA HIS A 175 26.52 6.50 -17.92
C HIS A 175 25.48 7.01 -18.94
N GLY A 176 25.40 8.34 -19.18
CA GLY A 176 24.38 8.92 -20.08
C GLY A 176 22.96 8.94 -19.49
N VAL A 177 22.85 8.83 -18.17
CA VAL A 177 21.63 9.02 -17.39
C VAL A 177 21.46 10.50 -17.07
N LEU A 178 20.24 11.01 -17.15
CA LEU A 178 19.91 12.40 -16.82
C LEU A 178 19.96 12.62 -15.30
N SER A 179 20.42 13.80 -14.88
CA SER A 179 20.39 14.21 -13.48
C SER A 179 19.04 14.82 -13.13
N PHE A 180 18.40 14.28 -12.10
CA PHE A 180 17.16 14.82 -11.54
C PHE A 180 17.33 16.28 -11.09
N ALA A 181 18.42 16.57 -10.36
CA ALA A 181 18.71 17.90 -9.85
C ALA A 181 18.92 18.92 -10.97
N ASP A 182 19.63 18.55 -12.06
CA ASP A 182 19.84 19.43 -13.21
C ASP A 182 18.53 19.69 -13.96
N LEU A 183 17.66 18.69 -14.05
CA LEU A 183 16.35 18.84 -14.66
C LEU A 183 15.45 19.80 -13.87
N VAL A 184 15.46 19.69 -12.55
CA VAL A 184 14.75 20.62 -11.66
C VAL A 184 15.33 22.03 -11.79
N ALA A 185 16.65 22.18 -11.81
CA ALA A 185 17.31 23.49 -11.89
C ALA A 185 17.09 24.20 -13.25
N SER A 186 17.08 23.44 -14.34
CA SER A 186 17.00 23.97 -15.71
C SER A 186 15.59 24.08 -16.28
N GLY A 187 14.57 23.55 -15.59
CA GLY A 187 13.19 23.56 -16.09
C GLY A 187 12.63 24.99 -16.18
N ASP A 188 12.06 25.30 -17.33
CA ASP A 188 11.36 26.57 -17.59
C ASP A 188 9.85 26.33 -17.62
N CYS A 189 9.14 26.82 -16.61
CA CYS A 189 7.70 26.63 -16.46
C CYS A 189 6.89 27.22 -17.64
N ALA A 190 7.46 28.10 -18.47
CA ALA A 190 6.83 28.57 -19.69
C ALA A 190 6.60 27.42 -20.72
N ALA A 191 7.32 26.33 -20.61
CA ALA A 191 7.11 25.14 -21.45
C ALA A 191 5.87 24.30 -21.05
N LEU A 192 5.25 24.57 -19.89
CA LEU A 192 4.06 23.86 -19.45
C LEU A 192 2.83 24.37 -20.20
N SER A 193 2.08 23.45 -20.79
CA SER A 193 0.82 23.75 -21.47
C SER A 193 -0.30 22.90 -20.89
N GLY A 194 -1.51 23.48 -20.81
CA GLY A 194 -2.69 22.80 -20.27
C GLY A 194 -2.63 22.57 -18.76
N GLU A 195 -3.75 22.11 -18.23
CA GLU A 195 -3.91 21.74 -16.81
C GLU A 195 -4.29 20.26 -16.70
N PRO A 196 -3.84 19.57 -15.64
CA PRO A 196 -4.29 18.21 -15.39
C PRO A 196 -5.79 18.19 -15.10
N ARG A 197 -6.45 17.10 -15.49
CA ARG A 197 -7.88 16.91 -15.25
C ARG A 197 -8.10 15.85 -14.18
N ALA A 198 -9.19 15.98 -13.46
CA ALA A 198 -9.53 15.04 -12.39
C ALA A 198 -9.87 13.63 -12.91
N ASP A 199 -10.36 13.52 -14.14
CA ASP A 199 -10.63 12.24 -14.82
C ASP A 199 -9.42 11.61 -15.52
N ASP A 200 -8.24 12.28 -15.49
CA ASP A 200 -7.01 11.70 -16.02
C ASP A 200 -6.51 10.54 -15.16
N PRO A 201 -5.95 9.49 -15.81
CA PRO A 201 -5.15 8.51 -15.09
C PRO A 201 -3.94 9.21 -14.46
N VAL A 202 -3.70 8.98 -13.18
CA VAL A 202 -2.62 9.64 -12.43
C VAL A 202 -1.69 8.66 -11.74
N LEU A 203 -2.21 7.50 -11.38
CA LEU A 203 -1.46 6.48 -10.63
C LEU A 203 -1.73 5.10 -11.24
N MET A 204 -0.67 4.29 -11.34
CA MET A 204 -0.77 2.88 -11.68
C MET A 204 0.21 2.08 -10.81
N CYS A 205 -0.31 1.40 -9.80
CA CYS A 205 0.47 0.54 -8.92
C CYS A 205 0.36 -0.92 -9.33
N TYR A 206 1.43 -1.68 -9.12
CA TYR A 206 1.44 -3.12 -9.32
C TYR A 206 1.21 -3.86 -8.01
N THR A 207 0.32 -4.85 -8.03
CA THR A 207 0.13 -5.74 -6.88
C THR A 207 0.97 -6.98 -7.04
N SER A 208 1.42 -7.54 -5.91
CA SER A 208 2.17 -8.81 -5.85
C SER A 208 1.24 -10.01 -6.11
N GLY A 209 0.71 -10.11 -7.33
CA GLY A 209 -0.07 -11.28 -7.74
C GLY A 209 0.81 -12.50 -7.97
N THR A 210 0.32 -13.67 -7.60
CA THR A 210 0.94 -14.97 -7.91
C THR A 210 0.68 -15.43 -9.35
N SER A 211 0.03 -14.61 -10.18
CA SER A 211 -0.30 -14.89 -11.57
C SER A 211 0.88 -14.57 -12.50
N ALA A 212 0.98 -15.31 -13.63
CA ALA A 212 2.03 -15.12 -14.63
C ALA A 212 2.03 -13.73 -15.30
N ALA A 213 0.92 -12.99 -15.26
CA ALA A 213 0.79 -11.65 -15.81
C ALA A 213 0.75 -10.58 -14.70
N PRO A 214 1.39 -9.42 -14.88
CA PRO A 214 1.35 -8.33 -13.93
C PRO A 214 -0.08 -7.83 -13.68
N LYS A 215 -0.41 -7.51 -12.43
CA LYS A 215 -1.67 -6.88 -12.05
C LYS A 215 -1.43 -5.39 -11.80
N ALA A 216 -1.62 -4.60 -12.84
CA ALA A 216 -1.53 -3.15 -12.77
C ALA A 216 -2.90 -2.55 -12.43
N VAL A 217 -2.92 -1.72 -11.40
CA VAL A 217 -4.13 -1.07 -10.87
C VAL A 217 -4.07 0.42 -11.21
N PRO A 218 -4.78 0.86 -12.25
CA PRO A 218 -4.86 2.28 -12.60
C PRO A 218 -5.91 3.01 -11.78
N HIS A 219 -5.61 4.25 -11.41
CA HIS A 219 -6.54 5.18 -10.78
C HIS A 219 -6.55 6.52 -11.51
N SER A 220 -7.74 7.13 -11.64
CA SER A 220 -7.86 8.54 -12.00
C SER A 220 -7.61 9.42 -10.78
N THR A 221 -7.31 10.70 -11.01
CA THR A 221 -7.15 11.66 -9.91
C THR A 221 -8.41 11.72 -9.05
N GLN A 222 -9.59 11.79 -9.65
CA GLN A 222 -10.86 11.86 -8.90
C GLN A 222 -11.12 10.62 -8.04
N SER A 223 -10.88 9.40 -8.55
CA SER A 223 -11.08 8.17 -7.77
C SER A 223 -10.01 8.03 -6.67
N MET A 224 -8.75 8.43 -6.95
CA MET A 224 -7.67 8.37 -5.98
C MET A 224 -7.87 9.35 -4.82
N LEU A 225 -8.35 10.57 -5.09
CA LEU A 225 -8.50 11.60 -4.06
C LEU A 225 -9.84 11.55 -3.30
N ALA A 226 -10.84 10.83 -3.82
CA ALA A 226 -12.17 10.75 -3.19
C ALA A 226 -12.12 10.16 -1.78
N ASN A 227 -11.39 9.07 -1.59
CA ASN A 227 -11.33 8.36 -0.31
C ASN A 227 -10.53 9.13 0.76
N PRO A 228 -9.28 9.60 0.51
CA PRO A 228 -8.58 10.43 1.51
C PRO A 228 -9.35 11.70 1.86
N ARG A 229 -10.04 12.34 0.89
CA ARG A 229 -10.90 13.50 1.16
C ARG A 229 -12.04 13.14 2.13
N ALA A 230 -12.69 12.02 1.90
CA ALA A 230 -13.80 11.56 2.73
C ALA A 230 -13.35 11.12 4.13
N CYS A 231 -12.13 10.60 4.26
CA CYS A 231 -11.57 10.12 5.53
C CYS A 231 -10.91 11.21 6.39
N ALA A 232 -10.42 12.29 5.77
CA ALA A 232 -9.70 13.36 6.48
C ALA A 232 -10.43 13.87 7.74
N PRO A 233 -11.76 14.10 7.76
CA PRO A 233 -12.47 14.51 8.96
C PRO A 233 -12.41 13.51 10.12
N ILE A 234 -12.34 12.21 9.84
CA ILE A 234 -12.27 11.16 10.87
C ILE A 234 -10.91 11.19 11.56
N TYR A 235 -9.85 11.44 10.81
CA TYR A 235 -8.50 11.61 11.37
C TYR A 235 -8.36 12.94 12.13
N LYS A 236 -9.27 13.89 11.92
CA LYS A 236 -9.20 15.27 12.50
C LYS A 236 -7.89 15.97 12.13
N LEU A 237 -7.44 15.75 10.89
CA LEU A 237 -6.25 16.39 10.36
C LEU A 237 -6.50 17.84 10.00
N ALA A 238 -5.54 18.70 10.34
CA ALA A 238 -5.58 20.14 10.09
C ALA A 238 -4.19 20.68 9.73
N PRO A 239 -4.10 21.89 9.16
CA PRO A 239 -2.83 22.58 9.00
C PRO A 239 -2.07 22.66 10.34
N GLY A 240 -0.77 22.38 10.29
CA GLY A 240 0.08 22.31 11.49
C GLY A 240 0.20 20.92 12.11
N ASP A 241 -0.64 19.97 11.71
CA ASP A 241 -0.44 18.56 12.08
C ASP A 241 0.76 17.95 11.35
N ARG A 242 1.29 16.88 11.93
CA ARG A 242 2.48 16.18 11.46
C ARG A 242 2.18 14.71 11.31
N VAL A 243 2.28 14.20 10.09
CA VAL A 243 1.86 12.84 9.71
C VAL A 243 3.08 12.01 9.37
N LEU A 244 3.42 11.02 10.18
CA LEU A 244 4.48 10.07 9.90
C LEU A 244 3.96 8.92 9.03
N SER A 245 4.61 8.68 7.89
CA SER A 245 4.32 7.59 6.98
C SER A 245 5.46 6.59 6.93
N ALA A 246 5.35 5.47 7.64
CA ALA A 246 6.26 4.34 7.48
C ALA A 246 5.97 3.46 6.24
N PRO A 247 4.72 3.30 5.78
CA PRO A 247 4.45 2.65 4.51
C PRO A 247 5.14 3.36 3.35
N PRO A 248 5.84 2.62 2.44
CA PRO A 248 6.59 3.22 1.36
C PRO A 248 5.67 3.85 0.31
N PHE A 249 6.12 4.95 -0.29
CA PHE A 249 5.37 5.63 -1.37
C PHE A 249 5.33 4.80 -2.67
N SER A 250 6.14 3.77 -2.78
CA SER A 250 6.02 2.79 -3.85
C SER A 250 4.77 1.89 -3.74
N HIS A 251 4.00 2.00 -2.65
CA HIS A 251 2.76 1.30 -2.42
C HIS A 251 1.58 2.28 -2.35
N ALA A 252 0.40 1.86 -2.81
CA ALA A 252 -0.81 2.70 -2.81
C ALA A 252 -1.15 3.29 -1.44
N PHE A 253 -0.85 2.57 -0.36
CA PHE A 253 -1.07 3.06 1.00
C PHE A 253 -0.18 4.27 1.34
N GLY A 254 1.10 4.27 0.92
CA GLY A 254 1.97 5.44 1.07
C GLY A 254 1.48 6.65 0.26
N ILE A 255 1.00 6.43 -0.96
CA ILE A 255 0.39 7.48 -1.79
C ILE A 255 -0.91 8.01 -1.15
N TYR A 256 -1.74 7.13 -0.57
CA TYR A 256 -2.91 7.54 0.19
C TYR A 256 -2.57 8.50 1.32
N ILE A 257 -1.53 8.17 2.11
CA ILE A 257 -1.09 9.01 3.23
C ILE A 257 -0.53 10.34 2.72
N ALA A 258 0.26 10.33 1.64
CA ALA A 258 0.79 11.55 1.04
C ALA A 258 -0.33 12.49 0.56
N ASN A 259 -1.36 11.95 -0.10
CA ASN A 259 -2.51 12.73 -0.54
C ASN A 259 -3.35 13.24 0.64
N LEU A 260 -3.62 12.40 1.62
CA LEU A 260 -4.34 12.79 2.84
C LEU A 260 -3.64 13.96 3.54
N THR A 261 -2.32 13.89 3.66
CA THR A 261 -1.50 14.93 4.30
C THR A 261 -1.48 16.21 3.47
N LEU A 262 -1.27 16.11 2.16
CA LEU A 262 -1.31 17.26 1.23
C LEU A 262 -2.67 17.96 1.29
N MET A 263 -3.77 17.21 1.20
CA MET A 263 -5.12 17.78 1.20
C MET A 263 -5.42 18.53 2.50
N SER A 264 -4.88 18.07 3.62
CA SER A 264 -5.07 18.68 4.95
C SER A 264 -4.12 19.83 5.24
N GLY A 265 -3.12 20.10 4.41
CA GLY A 265 -2.10 21.13 4.67
C GLY A 265 -1.17 20.78 5.83
N ALA A 266 -1.08 19.52 6.17
CA ALA A 266 -0.23 19.01 7.23
C ALA A 266 1.21 18.74 6.71
N THR A 267 2.15 18.56 7.63
CA THR A 267 3.52 18.16 7.31
C THR A 267 3.63 16.65 7.19
N LEU A 268 4.14 16.14 6.07
CA LEU A 268 4.43 14.73 5.87
C LEU A 268 5.84 14.39 6.36
N ILE A 269 5.95 13.51 7.35
CA ILE A 269 7.22 12.96 7.82
C ILE A 269 7.46 11.66 7.04
N CYS A 270 8.39 11.72 6.11
CA CYS A 270 8.76 10.60 5.26
C CYS A 270 9.77 9.70 5.96
N VAL A 271 9.67 8.39 5.75
CA VAL A 271 10.58 7.40 6.32
C VAL A 271 11.26 6.64 5.17
N PRO A 272 12.43 7.12 4.68
CA PRO A 272 13.11 6.54 3.51
C PRO A 272 13.55 5.10 3.72
N ALA A 273 14.12 4.83 4.88
CA ALA A 273 14.51 3.52 5.37
C ALA A 273 14.56 3.55 6.90
N PHE A 274 14.31 2.42 7.54
CA PHE A 274 14.34 2.35 9.00
C PHE A 274 14.63 0.94 9.51
N THR A 275 15.07 0.90 10.75
CA THR A 275 15.05 -0.26 11.64
C THR A 275 14.07 0.02 12.77
N PRO A 276 13.60 -0.98 13.53
CA PRO A 276 12.72 -0.73 14.67
C PRO A 276 13.27 0.32 15.65
N PRO A 277 14.56 0.31 16.05
CA PRO A 277 15.13 1.36 16.91
C PRO A 277 15.08 2.76 16.28
N SER A 278 15.48 2.90 15.00
CA SER A 278 15.48 4.22 14.34
C SER A 278 14.06 4.75 14.10
N LEU A 279 13.07 3.88 13.92
CA LEU A 279 11.67 4.28 13.81
C LEU A 279 11.13 4.78 15.14
N ALA A 280 11.45 4.11 16.26
CA ALA A 280 11.07 4.55 17.59
C ALA A 280 11.71 5.92 17.95
N GLU A 281 12.98 6.09 17.58
CA GLU A 281 13.68 7.38 17.73
C GLU A 281 13.04 8.48 16.88
N LEU A 282 12.67 8.19 15.63
CA LEU A 282 12.03 9.15 14.74
C LEU A 282 10.65 9.56 15.25
N LEU A 283 9.86 8.63 15.82
CA LEU A 283 8.57 8.93 16.45
C LEU A 283 8.71 9.97 17.58
N GLU A 284 9.75 9.86 18.40
CA GLU A 284 10.03 10.83 19.45
C GLU A 284 10.53 12.16 18.89
N GLN A 285 11.56 12.12 18.03
CA GLN A 285 12.25 13.32 17.53
C GLN A 285 11.36 14.18 16.61
N SER A 286 10.63 13.54 15.71
CA SER A 286 9.79 14.26 14.74
C SER A 286 8.43 14.70 15.31
N ARG A 287 8.06 14.21 16.52
CA ARG A 287 6.82 14.57 17.25
C ARG A 287 5.57 14.54 16.35
N PRO A 288 5.25 13.43 15.70
CA PRO A 288 4.07 13.34 14.85
C PRO A 288 2.80 13.45 15.70
N THR A 289 1.77 14.03 15.12
CA THR A 289 0.40 14.01 15.68
C THR A 289 -0.35 12.75 15.24
N HIS A 290 0.00 12.24 14.07
CA HIS A 290 -0.53 11.02 13.46
C HIS A 290 0.61 10.16 12.93
N ALA A 291 0.53 8.85 13.13
CA ALA A 291 1.51 7.91 12.60
C ALA A 291 0.83 6.73 11.91
N PHE A 292 1.21 6.47 10.67
CA PHE A 292 0.76 5.32 9.89
C PHE A 292 1.84 4.26 9.88
N LEU A 293 1.54 3.09 10.42
CA LEU A 293 2.48 2.00 10.61
C LEU A 293 1.89 0.66 10.16
N ALA A 294 2.75 -0.28 9.76
CA ALA A 294 2.34 -1.67 9.63
C ALA A 294 2.32 -2.37 11.00
N PRO A 295 1.48 -3.41 11.19
CA PRO A 295 1.45 -4.18 12.43
C PRO A 295 2.81 -4.72 12.87
N ALA A 296 3.63 -5.18 11.90
CA ALA A 296 4.98 -5.68 12.18
C ALA A 296 5.90 -4.60 12.76
N HIS A 297 5.77 -3.33 12.36
CA HIS A 297 6.57 -2.24 12.91
C HIS A 297 6.20 -2.01 14.39
N VAL A 298 4.90 -1.95 14.69
CA VAL A 298 4.39 -1.76 16.05
C VAL A 298 4.80 -2.92 16.95
N ALA A 299 4.59 -4.15 16.49
CA ALA A 299 4.95 -5.35 17.24
C ALA A 299 6.46 -5.42 17.54
N ALA A 300 7.31 -5.11 16.57
CA ALA A 300 8.77 -5.13 16.74
C ALA A 300 9.23 -4.09 17.79
N MET A 301 8.66 -2.89 17.77
CA MET A 301 9.00 -1.85 18.75
C MET A 301 8.54 -2.23 20.16
N LEU A 302 7.31 -2.74 20.30
CA LEU A 302 6.77 -3.20 21.59
C LEU A 302 7.59 -4.37 22.17
N HIS A 303 7.86 -5.38 21.35
CA HIS A 303 8.64 -6.54 21.81
C HIS A 303 10.06 -6.22 22.27
N ALA A 304 10.67 -5.22 21.67
CA ALA A 304 12.01 -4.79 22.03
C ALA A 304 12.04 -3.69 23.11
N GLY A 305 10.88 -3.30 23.67
CA GLY A 305 10.79 -2.25 24.68
C GLY A 305 11.26 -0.87 24.18
N LEU A 306 11.22 -0.64 22.87
CA LEU A 306 11.82 0.56 22.26
C LEU A 306 11.01 1.85 22.49
N LEU A 307 9.79 1.73 22.96
CA LEU A 307 8.92 2.87 23.23
C LEU A 307 8.92 3.30 24.69
N GLU A 308 9.43 2.45 25.59
CA GLU A 308 9.52 2.73 27.02
C GLU A 308 10.31 4.01 27.33
N GLY A 309 9.69 4.92 28.09
CA GLY A 309 10.31 6.16 28.52
C GLY A 309 10.46 7.25 27.44
N ARG A 310 9.98 7.03 26.22
CA ARG A 310 9.97 8.03 25.15
C ARG A 310 8.81 9.01 25.29
N ASP A 311 9.03 10.26 24.91
CA ASP A 311 7.95 11.27 24.85
C ASP A 311 7.14 11.12 23.56
N LEU A 312 6.03 10.40 23.66
CA LEU A 312 5.03 10.24 22.60
C LEU A 312 3.74 11.05 22.89
N SER A 313 3.80 12.03 23.79
CA SER A 313 2.63 12.79 24.23
C SER A 313 1.96 13.61 23.11
N GLY A 314 2.70 13.95 22.05
CA GLY A 314 2.16 14.62 20.87
C GLY A 314 1.37 13.72 19.92
N LEU A 315 1.54 12.39 19.99
CA LEU A 315 0.90 11.45 19.11
C LEU A 315 -0.56 11.19 19.53
N ARG A 316 -1.49 11.74 18.77
CA ARG A 316 -2.93 11.63 19.04
C ARG A 316 -3.56 10.38 18.41
N LEU A 317 -3.03 9.94 17.27
CA LEU A 317 -3.60 8.80 16.55
C LEU A 317 -2.52 7.96 15.87
N MET A 318 -2.52 6.68 16.17
CA MET A 318 -1.74 5.68 15.46
C MET A 318 -2.67 4.85 14.58
N ILE A 319 -2.42 4.82 13.29
CA ILE A 319 -3.19 4.08 12.29
C ILE A 319 -2.38 2.87 11.84
N ILE A 320 -2.90 1.68 12.11
CA ILE A 320 -2.25 0.41 11.81
C ILE A 320 -2.91 -0.19 10.57
N SER A 321 -2.11 -0.52 9.55
CA SER A 321 -2.63 -1.09 8.30
C SER A 321 -1.55 -1.80 7.50
N GLY A 322 -1.97 -2.46 6.42
CA GLY A 322 -1.08 -3.08 5.44
C GLY A 322 -0.96 -4.59 5.55
N SER A 323 -1.23 -5.16 6.72
CA SER A 323 -1.32 -6.61 6.93
C SER A 323 -2.26 -6.92 8.09
N TYR A 324 -2.39 -8.19 8.44
CA TYR A 324 -3.18 -8.60 9.60
C TYR A 324 -2.65 -7.99 10.89
N THR A 325 -3.55 -7.45 11.70
CA THR A 325 -3.27 -6.93 13.04
C THR A 325 -3.62 -7.98 14.09
N ALA A 326 -2.62 -8.48 14.79
CA ALA A 326 -2.83 -9.49 15.84
C ALA A 326 -3.74 -8.97 16.95
N PRO A 327 -4.60 -9.82 17.53
CA PRO A 327 -5.42 -9.44 18.67
C PRO A 327 -4.56 -8.91 19.82
N GLY A 328 -5.02 -7.80 20.41
CA GLY A 328 -4.34 -7.14 21.52
C GLY A 328 -3.26 -6.13 21.11
N LEU A 329 -2.80 -6.12 19.87
CA LEU A 329 -1.74 -5.18 19.42
C LEU A 329 -2.16 -3.71 19.59
N LYS A 330 -3.40 -3.38 19.22
CA LYS A 330 -3.94 -2.01 19.38
C LYS A 330 -4.03 -1.59 20.84
N ALA A 331 -4.48 -2.50 21.72
CA ALA A 331 -4.52 -2.24 23.15
C ALA A 331 -3.12 -2.08 23.75
N ALA A 332 -2.17 -2.93 23.35
CA ALA A 332 -0.81 -2.87 23.84
C ALA A 332 -0.10 -1.55 23.45
N ILE A 333 -0.27 -1.09 22.22
CA ILE A 333 0.36 0.17 21.81
C ILE A 333 -0.30 1.39 22.47
N GLU A 334 -1.60 1.36 22.76
CA GLU A 334 -2.27 2.48 23.45
C GLU A 334 -1.71 2.71 24.87
N VAL A 335 -1.11 1.70 25.50
CA VAL A 335 -0.44 1.87 26.80
C VAL A 335 0.77 2.81 26.68
N GLU A 336 1.46 2.78 25.55
CA GLU A 336 2.62 3.62 25.27
C GLU A 336 2.23 5.02 24.75
N LEU A 337 0.95 5.29 24.51
CA LEU A 337 0.45 6.54 23.97
C LEU A 337 -0.34 7.32 25.04
N PRO A 338 0.30 8.24 25.80
CA PRO A 338 -0.36 8.89 26.96
C PRO A 338 -1.64 9.66 26.58
N ASN A 339 -1.70 10.22 25.37
CA ASN A 339 -2.82 11.01 24.86
C ASN A 339 -3.39 10.43 23.56
N GLY A 340 -2.88 9.30 23.11
CA GLY A 340 -3.17 8.76 21.80
C GLY A 340 -4.13 7.58 21.80
N LYS A 341 -4.66 7.29 20.64
CA LYS A 341 -5.48 6.12 20.34
C LYS A 341 -4.91 5.35 19.16
N ALA A 342 -5.15 4.05 19.12
CA ALA A 342 -4.84 3.20 17.99
C ALA A 342 -6.11 2.77 17.26
N ILE A 343 -6.11 2.92 15.95
CA ILE A 343 -7.15 2.42 15.06
C ILE A 343 -6.54 1.56 13.97
N GLU A 344 -7.37 0.78 13.33
CA GLU A 344 -6.98 -0.03 12.20
C GLU A 344 -7.61 0.50 10.92
N LEU A 345 -6.90 0.32 9.81
CA LEU A 345 -7.36 0.62 8.48
C LEU A 345 -7.16 -0.61 7.60
N TRP A 346 -8.17 -0.99 6.83
CA TRP A 346 -8.05 -2.00 5.80
C TRP A 346 -8.37 -1.41 4.44
N GLY A 347 -7.59 -1.84 3.47
CA GLY A 347 -7.77 -1.49 2.08
C GLY A 347 -6.85 -2.29 1.17
N MET A 348 -6.98 -2.07 -0.10
CA MET A 348 -6.22 -2.70 -1.18
C MET A 348 -5.70 -1.63 -2.13
N THR A 349 -4.78 -2.02 -3.01
CA THR A 349 -4.35 -1.13 -4.12
C THR A 349 -5.55 -0.76 -5.00
N GLU A 350 -6.48 -1.69 -5.17
CA GLU A 350 -7.69 -1.57 -5.98
C GLU A 350 -8.75 -0.63 -5.36
N THR A 351 -8.64 -0.28 -4.08
CA THR A 351 -9.73 0.39 -3.36
C THR A 351 -9.31 1.57 -2.49
N PHE A 352 -8.01 1.69 -2.18
CA PHE A 352 -7.51 2.50 -1.06
C PHE A 352 -8.17 2.07 0.27
N ALA A 353 -8.46 2.99 1.18
CA ALA A 353 -9.03 2.71 2.48
C ALA A 353 -10.54 2.45 2.40
N VAL A 354 -10.99 1.25 2.70
CA VAL A 354 -12.41 0.87 2.69
C VAL A 354 -12.99 0.71 4.08
N LEU A 355 -12.23 0.12 5.01
CA LEU A 355 -12.65 -0.03 6.39
C LEU A 355 -11.72 0.77 7.29
N MET A 356 -12.28 1.44 8.29
CA MET A 356 -11.51 2.23 9.23
C MET A 356 -12.15 2.27 10.60
N GLY A 357 -11.31 2.17 11.65
CA GLY A 357 -11.72 2.44 13.02
C GLY A 357 -12.00 3.91 13.23
N ASP A 358 -12.96 4.22 14.07
CA ASP A 358 -13.25 5.58 14.51
C ASP A 358 -12.57 5.84 15.87
N PRO A 359 -11.69 6.84 15.99
CA PRO A 359 -11.02 7.13 17.26
C PRO A 359 -11.98 7.53 18.39
N ASP A 360 -13.20 7.96 18.09
CA ASP A 360 -14.19 8.35 19.08
C ASP A 360 -15.04 7.17 19.59
N GLU A 361 -14.93 5.98 18.94
CA GLU A 361 -15.60 4.77 19.42
C GLU A 361 -14.96 4.19 20.70
N PRO A 362 -15.74 3.43 21.48
CA PRO A 362 -15.23 2.69 22.63
C PRO A 362 -14.08 1.73 22.28
N ALA A 363 -13.18 1.50 23.24
CA ALA A 363 -11.99 0.66 23.05
C ALA A 363 -12.33 -0.75 22.56
N GLU A 364 -13.42 -1.34 23.03
CA GLU A 364 -13.86 -2.69 22.65
C GLU A 364 -14.11 -2.79 21.13
N LEU A 365 -14.68 -1.74 20.53
CA LEU A 365 -14.92 -1.70 19.08
C LEU A 365 -13.63 -1.41 18.33
N ARG A 366 -12.83 -0.42 18.77
CA ARG A 366 -11.56 -0.08 18.13
C ARG A 366 -10.55 -1.23 18.17
N HIS A 367 -10.49 -1.98 19.28
CA HIS A 367 -9.54 -3.07 19.45
C HIS A 367 -10.03 -4.39 18.84
N GLY A 368 -11.33 -4.65 18.89
CA GLY A 368 -11.91 -5.93 18.44
C GLY A 368 -12.21 -6.00 16.94
N PHE A 369 -12.25 -4.86 16.25
CA PHE A 369 -12.60 -4.78 14.84
C PHE A 369 -11.61 -3.86 14.09
N ILE A 370 -11.58 -3.97 12.77
CA ILE A 370 -10.93 -2.96 11.92
C ILE A 370 -11.70 -1.64 12.04
N GLY A 371 -13.01 -1.72 11.89
CA GLY A 371 -13.93 -0.61 11.91
C GLY A 371 -15.08 -0.82 10.94
N ARG A 372 -15.64 0.27 10.46
CA ARG A 372 -16.76 0.30 9.50
C ARG A 372 -16.31 0.78 8.14
N ALA A 373 -17.19 0.65 7.15
CA ALA A 373 -16.98 1.24 5.83
C ALA A 373 -16.69 2.74 5.95
N THR A 374 -15.63 3.18 5.25
CA THR A 374 -15.29 4.61 5.17
C THR A 374 -16.37 5.38 4.42
N PRO A 375 -16.52 6.70 4.64
CA PRO A 375 -17.47 7.49 3.89
C PRO A 375 -17.24 7.36 2.38
N GLY A 376 -18.32 7.08 1.64
CA GLY A 376 -18.24 6.82 0.20
C GLY A 376 -17.87 5.39 -0.17
N SER A 377 -17.72 4.50 0.80
CA SER A 377 -17.55 3.06 0.60
C SER A 377 -18.72 2.28 1.20
N GLU A 378 -18.98 1.13 0.63
CA GLU A 378 -19.97 0.17 1.10
C GLU A 378 -19.32 -1.21 1.17
N THR A 379 -19.74 -2.02 2.16
CA THR A 379 -19.22 -3.37 2.39
C THR A 379 -20.35 -4.33 2.65
N ARG A 380 -20.20 -5.57 2.20
CA ARG A 380 -21.10 -6.69 2.52
C ARG A 380 -20.30 -7.98 2.68
N ILE A 381 -20.87 -8.93 3.36
CA ILE A 381 -20.33 -10.28 3.48
C ILE A 381 -21.20 -11.20 2.63
N ALA A 382 -20.58 -12.00 1.77
CA ALA A 382 -21.29 -12.90 0.85
C ALA A 382 -20.75 -14.33 0.93
N ASP A 383 -21.62 -15.30 0.68
CA ASP A 383 -21.23 -16.70 0.53
C ASP A 383 -20.65 -17.00 -0.87
N SER A 384 -20.25 -18.24 -1.09
CA SER A 384 -19.69 -18.70 -2.38
C SER A 384 -20.69 -18.61 -3.56
N GLU A 385 -21.99 -18.48 -3.28
CA GLU A 385 -23.05 -18.32 -4.28
C GLU A 385 -23.42 -16.84 -4.51
N GLY A 386 -22.74 -15.92 -3.81
CA GLY A 386 -22.97 -14.48 -3.90
C GLY A 386 -24.18 -13.98 -3.10
N ARG A 387 -24.74 -14.81 -2.22
CA ARG A 387 -25.84 -14.39 -1.32
C ARG A 387 -25.26 -13.60 -0.14
N VAL A 388 -25.88 -12.47 0.15
CA VAL A 388 -25.47 -11.65 1.31
C VAL A 388 -25.82 -12.39 2.59
N LEU A 389 -24.82 -12.50 3.47
CA LEU A 389 -24.95 -13.18 4.74
C LEU A 389 -25.43 -12.24 5.86
N PRO A 390 -26.19 -12.76 6.84
CA PRO A 390 -26.57 -11.99 8.01
C PRO A 390 -25.37 -11.63 8.89
N ALA A 391 -25.57 -10.65 9.78
CA ALA A 391 -24.55 -10.26 10.75
C ALA A 391 -24.07 -11.43 11.61
N GLY A 392 -22.78 -11.55 11.76
CA GLY A 392 -22.13 -12.60 12.56
C GLY A 392 -21.71 -13.85 11.77
N GLU A 393 -22.12 -13.98 10.52
CA GLU A 393 -21.70 -15.09 9.66
C GLU A 393 -20.44 -14.72 8.86
N GLU A 394 -19.57 -15.72 8.65
CA GLU A 394 -18.34 -15.57 7.88
C GLU A 394 -18.58 -15.77 6.39
N GLY A 395 -18.00 -14.90 5.58
CA GLY A 395 -18.01 -15.03 4.13
C GLY A 395 -16.98 -14.11 3.47
N GLU A 396 -16.99 -14.03 2.14
CA GLU A 396 -16.14 -13.13 1.39
C GLU A 396 -16.56 -11.68 1.64
N LEU A 397 -15.60 -10.82 1.96
CA LEU A 397 -15.81 -9.38 1.99
C LEU A 397 -15.91 -8.87 0.56
N GLU A 398 -17.03 -8.27 0.23
CA GLU A 398 -17.26 -7.57 -1.04
C GLU A 398 -17.42 -6.08 -0.78
N VAL A 399 -16.84 -5.26 -1.67
CA VAL A 399 -16.77 -3.81 -1.49
C VAL A 399 -17.15 -3.07 -2.76
N ARG A 400 -17.72 -1.89 -2.61
CA ARG A 400 -17.86 -0.89 -3.67
C ARG A 400 -17.70 0.50 -3.11
N GLY A 401 -17.34 1.49 -3.95
CA GLY A 401 -17.17 2.85 -3.44
C GLY A 401 -16.41 3.76 -4.37
N CYS A 402 -16.23 4.99 -3.90
CA CYS A 402 -15.72 6.11 -4.68
C CYS A 402 -14.26 5.95 -5.14
N SER A 403 -13.49 5.08 -4.52
CA SER A 403 -12.08 4.83 -4.89
C SER A 403 -11.83 3.41 -5.37
N VAL A 404 -12.89 2.60 -5.56
CA VAL A 404 -12.75 1.28 -6.18
C VAL A 404 -12.36 1.46 -7.64
N PHE A 405 -11.32 0.76 -8.08
CA PHE A 405 -10.82 0.83 -9.45
C PHE A 405 -11.84 0.27 -10.47
N ALA A 406 -11.60 0.53 -11.76
CA ALA A 406 -12.49 0.02 -12.81
C ALA A 406 -12.07 -1.36 -13.34
N GLY A 407 -10.83 -1.77 -13.10
CA GLY A 407 -10.26 -3.04 -13.55
C GLY A 407 -8.74 -2.97 -13.71
N TYR A 408 -8.10 -4.13 -13.85
CA TYR A 408 -6.66 -4.24 -14.10
C TYR A 408 -6.33 -3.85 -15.54
N PHE A 409 -5.27 -3.07 -15.70
CA PHE A 409 -4.78 -2.66 -17.00
C PHE A 409 -4.18 -3.85 -17.75
N ASP A 410 -4.62 -4.03 -19.00
CA ASP A 410 -4.13 -5.03 -19.96
C ASP A 410 -4.06 -6.46 -19.38
N ASN A 411 -5.07 -6.84 -18.56
CA ASN A 411 -5.16 -8.15 -17.92
C ASN A 411 -6.61 -8.64 -17.81
N GLU A 412 -7.18 -9.06 -18.94
CA GLU A 412 -8.56 -9.55 -19.03
C GLU A 412 -8.82 -10.77 -18.15
N ALA A 413 -7.83 -11.68 -18.06
CA ALA A 413 -7.94 -12.88 -17.23
C ALA A 413 -8.10 -12.54 -15.75
N ALA A 414 -7.40 -11.51 -15.25
CA ALA A 414 -7.55 -11.04 -13.88
C ALA A 414 -8.86 -10.27 -13.68
N ASN A 415 -9.36 -9.60 -14.72
CA ASN A 415 -10.63 -8.87 -14.67
C ASN A 415 -11.84 -9.81 -14.61
N ALA A 416 -11.73 -10.99 -15.22
CA ALA A 416 -12.78 -12.00 -15.18
C ALA A 416 -13.04 -12.44 -13.72
N GLY A 417 -14.27 -12.21 -13.23
CA GLY A 417 -14.66 -12.56 -11.88
C GLY A 417 -14.17 -11.62 -10.76
N THR A 418 -13.49 -10.52 -11.10
CA THR A 418 -13.10 -9.49 -10.11
C THR A 418 -14.32 -8.78 -9.53
N PHE A 419 -15.34 -8.55 -10.35
CA PHE A 419 -16.58 -7.93 -9.91
C PHE A 419 -17.76 -8.92 -10.00
N THR A 420 -18.71 -8.75 -9.09
CA THR A 420 -20.02 -9.40 -9.19
C THR A 420 -20.86 -8.76 -10.27
N ALA A 421 -21.94 -9.44 -10.70
CA ALA A 421 -22.85 -8.91 -11.72
C ALA A 421 -23.53 -7.59 -11.31
N ASP A 422 -23.68 -7.35 -10.01
CA ASP A 422 -24.23 -6.11 -9.42
C ASP A 422 -23.16 -5.09 -9.01
N GLY A 423 -21.91 -5.27 -9.48
CA GLY A 423 -20.83 -4.27 -9.42
C GLY A 423 -20.07 -4.20 -8.09
N TRP A 424 -20.07 -5.24 -7.28
CA TRP A 424 -19.21 -5.33 -6.10
C TRP A 424 -17.87 -5.95 -6.44
N LEU A 425 -16.80 -5.36 -5.92
CA LEU A 425 -15.47 -5.93 -5.99
C LEU A 425 -15.36 -7.10 -5.00
N ARG A 426 -14.95 -8.25 -5.49
CA ARG A 426 -14.62 -9.42 -4.70
C ARG A 426 -13.19 -9.30 -4.20
N THR A 427 -13.02 -9.20 -2.87
CA THR A 427 -11.68 -8.93 -2.30
C THR A 427 -10.81 -10.18 -2.17
N GLY A 428 -11.43 -11.36 -2.14
CA GLY A 428 -10.76 -12.60 -1.78
C GLY A 428 -10.41 -12.72 -0.29
N ASP A 429 -10.76 -11.73 0.52
CA ASP A 429 -10.58 -11.75 1.97
C ASP A 429 -11.87 -12.23 2.65
N LEU A 430 -11.72 -13.06 3.69
CA LEU A 430 -12.81 -13.55 4.52
C LEU A 430 -13.00 -12.65 5.73
N ALA A 431 -14.25 -12.37 6.07
CA ALA A 431 -14.58 -11.49 7.17
C ALA A 431 -15.91 -11.82 7.83
N VAL A 432 -16.10 -11.28 9.00
CA VAL A 432 -17.37 -11.25 9.75
C VAL A 432 -17.74 -9.80 10.00
N MET A 433 -19.01 -9.45 9.78
CA MET A 433 -19.56 -8.14 10.07
C MET A 433 -20.57 -8.24 11.20
N ASN A 434 -20.49 -7.38 12.22
CA ASN A 434 -21.49 -7.32 13.27
C ASN A 434 -22.72 -6.50 12.85
N ALA A 435 -23.77 -6.51 13.67
CA ALA A 435 -25.02 -5.77 13.41
C ALA A 435 -24.86 -4.24 13.32
N ARG A 436 -23.71 -3.69 13.78
CA ARG A 436 -23.39 -2.26 13.69
C ARG A 436 -22.52 -1.93 12.47
N GLY A 437 -22.21 -2.91 11.60
CA GLY A 437 -21.38 -2.73 10.42
C GLY A 437 -19.87 -2.76 10.68
N HIS A 438 -19.42 -3.13 11.89
CA HIS A 438 -17.99 -3.31 12.18
C HIS A 438 -17.52 -4.65 11.62
N VAL A 439 -16.40 -4.61 10.93
CA VAL A 439 -15.81 -5.75 10.22
C VAL A 439 -14.54 -6.22 10.92
N ARG A 440 -14.39 -7.53 11.01
CA ARG A 440 -13.19 -8.22 11.46
C ARG A 440 -12.78 -9.23 10.39
N MET A 441 -11.52 -9.18 9.96
CA MET A 441 -10.98 -10.19 9.05
C MET A 441 -10.83 -11.53 9.74
N THR A 442 -11.13 -12.60 9.01
CA THR A 442 -11.00 -13.98 9.47
C THR A 442 -10.08 -14.81 8.59
N GLY A 443 -9.65 -14.30 7.43
CA GLY A 443 -8.67 -14.97 6.58
C GLY A 443 -8.73 -14.58 5.12
N ARG A 444 -8.24 -15.50 4.26
CA ARG A 444 -8.26 -15.36 2.81
C ARG A 444 -8.77 -16.62 2.13
N LEU A 445 -9.56 -16.44 1.09
CA LEU A 445 -10.11 -17.57 0.30
C LEU A 445 -9.00 -18.47 -0.26
N LYS A 446 -7.91 -17.88 -0.76
CA LYS A 446 -6.78 -18.61 -1.35
C LYS A 446 -5.90 -19.35 -0.34
N ASP A 447 -6.01 -19.03 0.94
CA ASP A 447 -5.20 -19.62 2.01
C ASP A 447 -5.93 -20.77 2.73
N ILE A 448 -7.19 -21.06 2.35
CA ILE A 448 -7.97 -22.18 2.87
C ILE A 448 -7.27 -23.50 2.54
N ILE A 449 -7.10 -24.34 3.54
CA ILE A 449 -6.54 -25.69 3.40
C ILE A 449 -7.68 -26.71 3.32
N ASN A 450 -7.65 -27.56 2.29
CA ASN A 450 -8.65 -28.61 2.08
C ASN A 450 -8.11 -29.98 2.48
N ARG A 451 -8.27 -30.31 3.75
CA ARG A 451 -7.80 -31.58 4.33
C ARG A 451 -8.85 -32.67 4.25
N GLY A 452 -8.74 -33.54 3.24
CA GLY A 452 -9.66 -34.69 3.08
C GLY A 452 -11.12 -34.28 2.91
N GLY A 453 -11.40 -33.16 2.24
CA GLY A 453 -12.76 -32.62 2.08
C GLY A 453 -13.19 -31.66 3.17
N VAL A 454 -12.47 -31.61 4.31
CA VAL A 454 -12.72 -30.63 5.37
C VAL A 454 -11.87 -29.40 5.11
N LYS A 455 -12.52 -28.30 4.77
CA LYS A 455 -11.88 -26.99 4.55
C LYS A 455 -11.71 -26.26 5.88
N PHE A 456 -10.52 -25.71 6.13
CA PHE A 456 -10.31 -24.83 7.27
C PHE A 456 -9.39 -23.67 6.88
N ASN A 457 -9.60 -22.57 7.57
CA ASN A 457 -8.79 -21.38 7.45
C ASN A 457 -7.64 -21.45 8.47
N PRO A 458 -6.38 -21.38 8.09
CA PRO A 458 -5.25 -21.43 9.02
C PRO A 458 -5.09 -20.16 9.85
N PHE A 459 -5.76 -19.09 9.50
CA PHE A 459 -5.60 -17.75 10.07
C PHE A 459 -5.75 -17.72 11.62
N ASP A 460 -6.79 -18.37 12.16
CA ASP A 460 -7.00 -18.43 13.61
C ASP A 460 -5.88 -19.17 14.33
N VAL A 461 -5.37 -20.20 13.66
CA VAL A 461 -4.28 -21.04 14.18
C VAL A 461 -2.95 -20.28 14.14
N GLU A 462 -2.67 -19.57 13.04
CA GLU A 462 -1.50 -18.70 12.93
C GLU A 462 -1.50 -17.62 14.01
N ALA A 463 -2.61 -16.92 14.19
CA ALA A 463 -2.75 -15.89 15.22
C ALA A 463 -2.50 -16.41 16.63
N LEU A 464 -2.82 -17.67 16.89
CA LEU A 464 -2.59 -18.30 18.17
C LEU A 464 -1.13 -18.75 18.33
N ILE A 465 -0.53 -19.31 17.30
CA ILE A 465 0.88 -19.73 17.30
C ILE A 465 1.81 -18.52 17.43
N ASP A 466 1.49 -17.39 16.81
CA ASP A 466 2.27 -16.14 16.95
C ASP A 466 2.36 -15.64 18.41
N ARG A 467 1.41 -16.05 19.27
CA ARG A 467 1.44 -15.76 20.72
C ARG A 467 2.31 -16.73 21.53
N HIS A 468 2.83 -17.79 20.91
CA HIS A 468 3.71 -18.72 21.59
C HIS A 468 5.04 -18.05 21.98
N PRO A 469 5.55 -18.22 23.24
CA PRO A 469 6.74 -17.51 23.72
C PRO A 469 8.04 -17.69 22.90
N ALA A 470 8.14 -18.80 22.16
CA ALA A 470 9.31 -19.06 21.30
C ALA A 470 9.14 -18.58 19.86
N VAL A 471 7.94 -18.19 19.43
CA VAL A 471 7.66 -17.81 18.04
C VAL A 471 7.84 -16.32 17.85
N LEU A 472 8.56 -15.92 16.81
CA LEU A 472 8.66 -14.54 16.35
C LEU A 472 7.60 -14.24 15.30
N GLN A 473 7.45 -15.10 14.30
CA GLN A 473 6.42 -15.08 13.26
C GLN A 473 6.12 -16.49 12.81
N CYS A 474 4.88 -16.75 12.38
CA CYS A 474 4.55 -18.00 11.73
C CYS A 474 3.64 -17.81 10.52
N ALA A 475 3.59 -18.82 9.66
CA ALA A 475 2.63 -18.96 8.58
C ALA A 475 2.34 -20.43 8.33
N ILE A 476 1.07 -20.75 8.12
CA ILE A 476 0.63 -22.10 7.77
C ILE A 476 0.25 -22.13 6.30
N VAL A 477 0.82 -23.10 5.58
CA VAL A 477 0.58 -23.29 4.16
C VAL A 477 0.10 -24.70 3.87
N PRO A 478 -0.68 -24.92 2.81
CA PRO A 478 -1.05 -26.26 2.36
C PRO A 478 0.20 -27.02 1.89
N MET A 479 0.29 -28.27 2.30
CA MET A 479 1.29 -29.24 1.89
C MET A 479 0.58 -30.38 1.16
N PRO A 480 0.95 -30.73 -0.08
CA PRO A 480 0.34 -31.82 -0.81
C PRO A 480 0.41 -33.15 -0.05
N ASP A 481 -0.69 -33.89 -0.02
CA ASP A 481 -0.79 -35.21 0.58
C ASP A 481 -1.56 -36.17 -0.34
N ARG A 482 -1.05 -37.40 -0.49
CA ARG A 482 -1.62 -38.41 -1.42
C ARG A 482 -2.99 -38.93 -1.00
N VAL A 483 -3.31 -38.86 0.29
CA VAL A 483 -4.54 -39.42 0.88
C VAL A 483 -5.57 -38.32 1.13
N LEU A 484 -5.12 -37.22 1.74
CA LEU A 484 -6.01 -36.13 2.17
C LEU A 484 -6.08 -34.98 1.16
N GLY A 485 -5.33 -35.05 0.05
CA GLY A 485 -5.16 -33.92 -0.87
C GLY A 485 -4.20 -32.88 -0.33
N GLU A 486 -4.51 -32.33 0.84
CA GLU A 486 -3.66 -31.36 1.52
C GLU A 486 -3.55 -31.64 3.04
N ARG A 487 -2.39 -31.27 3.58
CA ARG A 487 -2.11 -31.15 5.02
C ARG A 487 -1.58 -29.76 5.33
N ALA A 488 -1.48 -29.43 6.61
CA ALA A 488 -0.97 -28.16 7.07
C ALA A 488 0.51 -28.24 7.45
N CYS A 489 1.34 -27.36 6.87
CA CYS A 489 2.71 -27.14 7.30
C CYS A 489 2.86 -25.75 7.91
N CYS A 490 3.34 -25.68 9.15
CA CYS A 490 3.68 -24.43 9.82
C CYS A 490 5.13 -24.08 9.53
N PHE A 491 5.38 -22.91 8.96
CA PHE A 491 6.68 -22.28 8.96
C PHE A 491 6.77 -21.30 10.14
N ALA A 492 7.89 -21.32 10.86
CA ALA A 492 8.11 -20.40 11.96
C ALA A 492 9.53 -19.85 11.98
N THR A 493 9.64 -18.55 12.31
CA THR A 493 10.90 -17.97 12.80
C THR A 493 10.90 -17.98 14.32
N VAL A 494 12.02 -18.36 14.92
CA VAL A 494 12.13 -18.60 16.36
C VAL A 494 12.85 -17.41 17.01
N ARG A 495 12.43 -17.03 18.19
CA ARG A 495 13.06 -15.95 18.96
C ARG A 495 14.51 -16.33 19.32
N PRO A 496 15.44 -15.37 19.39
CA PRO A 496 16.84 -15.63 19.77
C PRO A 496 16.93 -16.41 21.09
N GLY A 497 17.75 -17.47 21.08
CA GLY A 497 17.97 -18.31 22.26
C GLY A 497 16.82 -19.25 22.63
N LYS A 498 15.77 -19.35 21.80
CA LYS A 498 14.67 -20.30 21.96
C LYS A 498 14.77 -21.43 20.94
N SER A 499 14.09 -22.52 21.20
CA SER A 499 13.85 -23.63 20.27
C SER A 499 12.35 -23.85 20.13
N LEU A 500 11.95 -24.45 19.03
CA LEU A 500 10.54 -24.76 18.76
C LEU A 500 10.46 -26.11 18.04
N THR A 501 9.63 -27.00 18.57
CA THR A 501 9.34 -28.30 17.98
C THR A 501 7.86 -28.38 17.59
N LEU A 502 7.50 -29.36 16.72
CA LEU A 502 6.09 -29.60 16.39
C LEU A 502 5.26 -29.94 17.64
N ALA A 503 5.86 -30.66 18.61
CA ALA A 503 5.21 -31.00 19.86
C ALA A 503 4.89 -29.74 20.70
N ASP A 504 5.77 -28.74 20.71
CA ASP A 504 5.52 -27.46 21.39
C ASP A 504 4.34 -26.73 20.75
N VAL A 505 4.30 -26.65 19.41
CA VAL A 505 3.21 -26.02 18.67
C VAL A 505 1.88 -26.75 18.91
N THR A 506 1.86 -28.07 18.79
CA THR A 506 0.62 -28.84 18.98
C THR A 506 0.17 -28.86 20.44
N GLY A 507 1.10 -28.88 21.39
CA GLY A 507 0.83 -28.71 22.82
C GLY A 507 0.21 -27.37 23.15
N TRP A 508 0.73 -26.30 22.55
CA TRP A 508 0.18 -24.94 22.66
C TRP A 508 -1.26 -24.86 22.13
N LEU A 509 -1.49 -25.44 20.94
CA LEU A 509 -2.84 -25.50 20.37
C LEU A 509 -3.82 -26.32 21.18
N ALA A 510 -3.35 -27.43 21.79
CA ALA A 510 -4.16 -28.25 22.71
C ALA A 510 -4.57 -27.47 23.95
N GLN A 511 -3.66 -26.75 24.58
CA GLN A 511 -3.94 -25.89 25.74
C GLN A 511 -5.02 -24.85 25.46
N HIS A 512 -5.07 -24.36 24.20
CA HIS A 512 -6.05 -23.38 23.73
C HIS A 512 -7.29 -24.03 23.09
N GLN A 513 -7.46 -25.34 23.25
CA GLN A 513 -8.64 -26.09 22.80
C GLN A 513 -8.92 -26.01 21.28
N VAL A 514 -7.87 -25.82 20.48
CA VAL A 514 -8.01 -25.85 19.02
C VAL A 514 -8.30 -27.25 18.53
N ALA A 515 -9.28 -27.39 17.63
CA ALA A 515 -9.64 -28.69 17.07
C ALA A 515 -8.45 -29.31 16.31
N LYS A 516 -8.17 -30.60 16.57
CA LYS A 516 -7.01 -31.30 15.98
C LYS A 516 -6.94 -31.29 14.47
N LEU A 517 -8.07 -31.21 13.80
CA LEU A 517 -8.12 -31.11 12.33
C LEU A 517 -7.43 -29.87 11.77
N LYS A 518 -7.30 -28.80 12.56
CA LYS A 518 -6.63 -27.55 12.20
C LYS A 518 -5.14 -27.53 12.57
N TRP A 519 -4.63 -28.53 13.26
CA TRP A 519 -3.24 -28.55 13.70
C TRP A 519 -2.30 -28.80 12.54
N PRO A 520 -1.14 -28.12 12.50
CA PRO A 520 -0.12 -28.45 11.52
C PRO A 520 0.46 -29.84 11.80
N GLU A 521 0.71 -30.59 10.75
CA GLU A 521 1.36 -31.91 10.81
C GLU A 521 2.87 -31.83 10.57
N ARG A 522 3.35 -30.69 10.12
CA ARG A 522 4.77 -30.42 9.90
C ARG A 522 5.13 -29.04 10.40
N LEU A 523 6.32 -28.92 10.99
CA LEU A 523 6.93 -27.66 11.36
C LEU A 523 8.25 -27.50 10.62
N GLU A 524 8.44 -26.35 9.98
CA GLU A 524 9.69 -25.92 9.37
C GLU A 524 10.15 -24.64 10.06
N THR A 525 11.30 -24.70 10.75
CA THR A 525 11.94 -23.49 11.27
C THR A 525 12.84 -22.90 10.21
N ILE A 526 12.76 -21.58 10.01
CA ILE A 526 13.52 -20.82 9.04
C ILE A 526 14.10 -19.57 9.69
N ASP A 527 15.25 -19.09 9.19
CA ASP A 527 15.94 -17.93 9.76
C ASP A 527 15.16 -16.62 9.53
N ALA A 528 14.50 -16.51 8.37
CA ALA A 528 13.72 -15.34 8.02
C ALA A 528 12.50 -15.72 7.18
N MET A 529 11.36 -15.08 7.44
CA MET A 529 10.17 -15.20 6.58
C MET A 529 10.40 -14.47 5.26
N PRO A 530 9.97 -15.07 4.12
CA PRO A 530 9.89 -14.34 2.86
C PRO A 530 8.81 -13.28 2.97
N LEU A 531 9.20 -12.01 2.85
CA LEU A 531 8.32 -10.87 3.04
C LEU A 531 8.25 -10.02 1.77
N THR A 532 7.07 -9.48 1.49
CA THR A 532 6.92 -8.38 0.54
C THR A 532 7.63 -7.12 1.06
N PRO A 533 7.88 -6.12 0.18
CA PRO A 533 8.39 -4.81 0.63
C PRO A 533 7.51 -4.15 1.71
N THR A 534 6.21 -4.48 1.73
CA THR A 534 5.24 -4.04 2.75
C THR A 534 5.16 -4.96 3.97
N ARG A 535 6.14 -5.87 4.15
CA ARG A 535 6.24 -6.79 5.28
C ARG A 535 5.14 -7.86 5.37
N LYS A 536 4.44 -8.17 4.29
CA LYS A 536 3.50 -9.31 4.22
C LYS A 536 4.25 -10.60 3.92
N ILE A 537 3.90 -11.69 4.60
CA ILE A 537 4.48 -13.01 4.35
C ILE A 537 4.03 -13.51 2.97
N ILE A 538 5.00 -13.95 2.17
CA ILE A 538 4.76 -14.50 0.82
C ILE A 538 4.59 -16.02 0.95
N LYS A 539 3.37 -16.49 1.24
CA LYS A 539 3.06 -17.92 1.42
C LYS A 539 3.43 -18.77 0.19
N GLY A 540 3.37 -18.21 -1.02
CA GLY A 540 3.80 -18.87 -2.24
C GLY A 540 5.28 -19.26 -2.24
N GLU A 541 6.16 -18.44 -1.68
CA GLU A 541 7.59 -18.78 -1.52
C GLU A 541 7.79 -19.89 -0.48
N LEU A 542 7.01 -19.90 0.60
CA LEU A 542 7.04 -20.98 1.59
C LEU A 542 6.62 -22.32 0.95
N MET A 543 5.62 -22.33 0.08
CA MET A 543 5.22 -23.54 -0.66
C MET A 543 6.32 -24.03 -1.61
N LYS A 544 7.06 -23.14 -2.26
CA LYS A 544 8.24 -23.52 -3.08
C LYS A 544 9.33 -24.15 -2.22
N LEU A 545 9.58 -23.61 -1.03
CA LEU A 545 10.54 -24.19 -0.09
C LEU A 545 10.15 -25.61 0.35
N LEU A 546 8.85 -25.86 0.56
CA LEU A 546 8.36 -27.23 0.85
C LEU A 546 8.66 -28.20 -0.29
N THR A 547 8.40 -27.81 -1.53
CA THR A 547 8.63 -28.65 -2.70
C THR A 547 10.12 -28.97 -2.85
N ALA A 548 11.00 -27.98 -2.67
CA ALA A 548 12.46 -28.16 -2.76
C ALA A 548 13.03 -29.04 -1.64
N ARG A 549 12.41 -29.09 -0.46
CA ARG A 549 12.84 -29.93 0.67
C ARG A 549 12.20 -31.33 0.68
N SER A 550 11.23 -31.57 -0.19
CA SER A 550 10.55 -32.87 -0.34
C SER A 550 11.10 -33.69 -1.52
N SER A 551 11.94 -33.09 -2.35
CA SER A 551 12.72 -33.74 -3.42
C SER A 551 14.15 -34.04 -2.91
#